data_f7d0f800f507ff71d0e1c8ff64a9e18f
#
_entry.id   f7d0f800f507ff71d0e1c8ff64a9e18f
#
_cell.length_a   1.000
_cell.length_b   1.000
_cell.length_c   1.000
_cell.angle_alpha   90.00
_cell.angle_beta   90.00
_cell.angle_gamma   90.00
#
_symmetry.space_group_name_H-M   'P 1'
#
loop_
_entity.id
_entity.type
_entity.pdbx_description
1 polymer ?
#
loop_
_entity_poly.entity_id
_entity_poly.type
_entity_poly.pdbx_seq_one_letter_code
_entity_poly.pdbx_strand_id
1 'polypeptide(L)'
;SELAGHNVDTTFEQYKNAWLLWSGSMKKPVKVNTYCSSLDILPTLSNMLGLEYDSRMLAGTDVFGNKEPFVVFADRSWISQNGKYNASTGEYTAFKGAKGKDDIDELNNRCNNLFTVSRMILDNNVYAEAFGDTHVTGK
;
A
#
# COMPACT_ATOMS: atom_id res chain seq x y z
N SER A 1 -17.85 -1.04 -16.89
CA SER A 1 -18.92 -1.73 -16.12
C SER A 1 -19.50 -2.95 -16.84
N GLU A 2 -19.49 -3.03 -18.17
CA GLU A 2 -20.04 -4.20 -18.92
C GLU A 2 -19.32 -5.51 -18.58
N LEU A 3 -18.01 -5.49 -18.41
CA LEU A 3 -17.21 -6.67 -18.05
C LEU A 3 -17.40 -7.11 -16.59
N ALA A 4 -17.77 -6.21 -15.70
CA ALA A 4 -17.94 -6.51 -14.29
C ALA A 4 -19.35 -7.02 -13.93
N GLY A 5 -20.34 -6.82 -14.80
CA GLY A 5 -21.73 -7.25 -14.57
C GLY A 5 -22.46 -6.49 -13.45
N HIS A 6 -21.85 -5.45 -12.89
CA HIS A 6 -22.41 -4.58 -11.84
C HIS A 6 -21.83 -3.16 -11.95
N ASN A 7 -22.44 -2.22 -11.24
CA ASN A 7 -21.88 -0.87 -11.12
C ASN A 7 -20.57 -0.92 -10.34
N VAL A 8 -19.49 -0.49 -10.99
CA VAL A 8 -18.14 -0.45 -10.39
C VAL A 8 -18.02 0.81 -9.54
N ASP A 9 -17.62 0.66 -8.29
CA ASP A 9 -17.17 1.77 -7.43
C ASP A 9 -15.91 2.39 -8.05
N THR A 10 -16.05 3.59 -8.60
CA THR A 10 -14.98 4.23 -9.37
C THR A 10 -13.74 4.54 -8.55
N THR A 11 -13.87 4.68 -7.21
CA THR A 11 -12.74 5.01 -6.35
C THR A 11 -11.94 3.77 -5.93
N PHE A 12 -12.61 2.68 -5.56
CA PHE A 12 -11.94 1.53 -4.96
C PHE A 12 -11.82 0.33 -5.91
N GLU A 13 -12.87 0.03 -6.66
CA GLU A 13 -12.88 -1.14 -7.54
C GLU A 13 -12.11 -0.91 -8.84
N GLN A 14 -12.01 0.32 -9.32
CA GLN A 14 -11.26 0.67 -10.52
C GLN A 14 -9.76 0.34 -10.38
N TYR A 15 -9.20 0.46 -9.19
CA TYR A 15 -7.79 0.20 -8.90
C TYR A 15 -7.54 -1.19 -8.32
N LYS A 16 -8.61 -1.99 -8.17
CA LYS A 16 -8.49 -3.35 -7.65
C LYS A 16 -7.87 -4.27 -8.69
N ASN A 17 -6.73 -4.85 -8.35
CA ASN A 17 -6.07 -5.87 -9.16
C ASN A 17 -5.56 -7.01 -8.28
N ALA A 18 -5.02 -8.07 -8.90
CA ALA A 18 -4.42 -9.20 -8.20
C ALA A 18 -2.90 -9.13 -8.35
N TRP A 19 -2.21 -9.43 -7.24
CA TRP A 19 -0.78 -9.68 -7.26
C TRP A 19 -0.54 -11.18 -7.15
N LEU A 20 0.15 -11.75 -8.13
CA LEU A 20 0.51 -13.14 -8.19
C LEU A 20 2.02 -13.28 -8.17
N LEU A 21 2.53 -14.06 -7.23
CA LEU A 21 3.94 -14.40 -7.14
C LEU A 21 4.10 -15.91 -7.26
N TRP A 22 4.99 -16.35 -8.13
CA TRP A 22 5.36 -17.74 -8.28
C TRP A 22 6.86 -17.93 -8.07
N SER A 23 7.23 -19.02 -7.37
CA SER A 23 8.61 -19.45 -7.22
C SER A 23 8.69 -20.97 -7.30
N GLY A 24 9.71 -21.50 -7.98
CA GLY A 24 9.92 -22.95 -8.07
C GLY A 24 10.18 -23.64 -6.74
N SER A 25 10.50 -22.89 -5.68
CA SER A 25 10.66 -23.41 -4.31
C SER A 25 9.35 -23.53 -3.52
N MET A 26 8.26 -22.94 -4.03
CA MET A 26 6.97 -22.96 -3.34
C MET A 26 6.33 -24.36 -3.44
N LYS A 27 6.17 -25.02 -2.30
CA LYS A 27 5.55 -26.35 -2.22
C LYS A 27 4.03 -26.31 -2.19
N LYS A 28 3.42 -25.21 -1.75
CA LYS A 28 1.97 -25.02 -1.63
C LYS A 28 1.61 -23.57 -1.92
N PRO A 29 0.43 -23.31 -2.52
CA PRO A 29 -0.05 -21.95 -2.71
C PRO A 29 -0.38 -21.31 -1.36
N VAL A 30 0.00 -20.04 -1.21
CA VAL A 30 -0.37 -19.21 -0.08
C VAL A 30 -1.31 -18.12 -0.59
N LYS A 31 -2.49 -18.03 -0.01
CA LYS A 31 -3.46 -16.98 -0.34
C LYS A 31 -3.46 -15.93 0.77
N VAL A 32 -3.12 -14.69 0.42
CA VAL A 32 -3.19 -13.53 1.29
C VAL A 32 -4.48 -12.78 0.96
N ASN A 33 -5.35 -12.59 1.94
CA ASN A 33 -6.63 -11.88 1.79
C ASN A 33 -6.60 -10.46 2.42
N THR A 34 -5.43 -10.03 2.85
CA THR A 34 -5.22 -8.70 3.41
C THR A 34 -5.17 -7.67 2.28
N TYR A 35 -5.75 -6.50 2.48
CA TYR A 35 -5.58 -5.39 1.56
C TYR A 35 -4.12 -4.96 1.51
N CYS A 36 -3.59 -4.82 0.31
CA CYS A 36 -2.23 -4.36 0.08
C CYS A 36 -2.18 -3.44 -1.15
N SER A 37 -1.10 -2.70 -1.27
CA SER A 37 -0.84 -1.79 -2.38
C SER A 37 0.44 -2.17 -3.12
N SER A 38 0.72 -1.52 -4.24
CA SER A 38 1.99 -1.69 -4.95
C SER A 38 3.21 -1.30 -4.10
N LEU A 39 3.04 -0.44 -3.09
CA LEU A 39 4.10 -0.06 -2.16
C LEU A 39 4.58 -1.23 -1.30
N ASP A 40 3.71 -2.20 -1.05
CA ASP A 40 3.98 -3.37 -0.20
C ASP A 40 4.76 -4.47 -0.95
N ILE A 41 4.88 -4.38 -2.27
CA ILE A 41 5.59 -5.38 -3.09
C ILE A 41 7.07 -5.46 -2.70
N LEU A 42 7.76 -4.32 -2.67
CA LEU A 42 9.19 -4.29 -2.42
C LEU A 42 9.57 -4.78 -1.02
N PRO A 43 8.98 -4.30 0.08
CA PRO A 43 9.29 -4.82 1.41
C PRO A 43 8.95 -6.31 1.55
N THR A 44 7.85 -6.77 0.95
CA THR A 44 7.46 -8.18 0.98
C THR A 44 8.48 -9.06 0.25
N LEU A 45 8.89 -8.68 -0.96
CA LEU A 45 9.90 -9.42 -1.72
C LEU A 45 11.25 -9.41 -1.03
N SER A 46 11.66 -8.27 -0.46
CA SER A 46 12.92 -8.15 0.27
C SER A 46 12.97 -9.13 1.45
N ASN A 47 11.92 -9.18 2.26
CA ASN A 47 11.83 -10.14 3.37
C ASN A 47 11.79 -11.60 2.88
N MET A 48 11.03 -11.91 1.84
CA MET A 48 10.95 -13.26 1.28
C MET A 48 12.28 -13.76 0.72
N LEU A 49 13.08 -12.87 0.16
CA LEU A 49 14.39 -13.18 -0.43
C LEU A 49 15.55 -13.00 0.55
N GLY A 50 15.28 -12.57 1.77
CA GLY A 50 16.31 -12.32 2.78
C GLY A 50 17.24 -11.16 2.42
N LEU A 51 16.73 -10.16 1.67
CA LEU A 51 17.51 -8.98 1.32
C LEU A 51 17.54 -8.00 2.50
N GLU A 52 18.71 -7.46 2.77
CA GLU A 52 18.84 -6.38 3.73
C GLU A 52 18.33 -5.06 3.14
N TYR A 53 17.48 -4.37 3.88
CA TYR A 53 16.99 -3.06 3.52
C TYR A 53 16.60 -2.23 4.74
N ASP A 54 16.68 -0.91 4.63
CA ASP A 54 16.18 -0.03 5.69
C ASP A 54 14.67 0.19 5.51
N SER A 55 13.88 -0.44 6.37
CA SER A 55 12.41 -0.36 6.32
C SER A 55 11.87 1.07 6.52
N ARG A 56 12.68 2.00 7.05
CA ARG A 56 12.30 3.41 7.21
C ARG A 56 12.29 4.16 5.89
N MET A 57 13.00 3.63 4.88
CA MET A 57 13.08 4.21 3.53
C MET A 57 11.95 3.74 2.62
N LEU A 58 11.10 2.82 3.07
CA LEU A 58 9.98 2.27 2.30
C LEU A 58 8.65 2.69 2.92
N ALA A 59 7.76 3.23 2.08
CA ALA A 59 6.41 3.63 2.48
C ALA A 59 5.50 2.41 2.74
N GLY A 60 5.74 1.29 2.03
CA GLY A 60 4.97 0.06 2.16
C GLY A 60 5.42 -0.83 3.31
N THR A 61 4.69 -1.92 3.51
CA THR A 61 4.92 -2.91 4.56
C THR A 61 4.92 -4.32 3.99
N ASP A 62 5.57 -5.25 4.70
CA ASP A 62 5.49 -6.67 4.35
C ASP A 62 4.07 -7.21 4.60
N VAL A 63 3.45 -7.78 3.57
CA VAL A 63 2.07 -8.32 3.65
C VAL A 63 1.95 -9.55 4.56
N PHE A 64 3.07 -10.21 4.88
CA PHE A 64 3.14 -11.31 5.85
C PHE A 64 3.45 -10.83 7.27
N GLY A 65 3.71 -9.53 7.45
CA GLY A 65 3.96 -8.93 8.75
C GLY A 65 2.70 -8.75 9.60
N ASN A 66 2.90 -8.30 10.83
CA ASN A 66 1.81 -8.09 11.79
C ASN A 66 1.25 -6.66 11.78
N LYS A 67 1.65 -5.83 10.81
CA LYS A 67 1.14 -4.46 10.71
C LYS A 67 -0.28 -4.45 10.15
N GLU A 68 -1.10 -3.57 10.68
CA GLU A 68 -2.45 -3.34 10.15
C GLU A 68 -2.38 -2.80 8.72
N PRO A 69 -3.18 -3.38 7.80
CA PRO A 69 -3.23 -2.95 6.42
C PRO A 69 -3.74 -1.50 6.32
N PHE A 70 -3.04 -0.71 5.50
CA PHE A 70 -3.46 0.65 5.22
C PHE A 70 -3.09 1.01 3.78
N VAL A 71 -4.08 0.98 2.90
CA VAL A 71 -3.93 1.30 1.47
C VAL A 71 -4.43 2.72 1.22
N VAL A 72 -3.60 3.52 0.55
CA VAL A 72 -3.90 4.94 0.27
C VAL A 72 -3.97 5.13 -1.25
N PHE A 73 -4.96 5.90 -1.69
CA PHE A 73 -5.19 6.25 -3.09
C PHE A 73 -4.73 7.69 -3.38
N ALA A 74 -4.51 8.00 -4.65
CA ALA A 74 -4.03 9.32 -5.08
C ALA A 74 -4.96 10.48 -4.70
N ASP A 75 -6.27 10.22 -4.62
CA ASP A 75 -7.30 11.18 -4.19
C ASP A 75 -7.40 11.31 -2.66
N ARG A 76 -6.50 10.66 -1.90
CA ARG A 76 -6.46 10.57 -0.43
C ARG A 76 -7.57 9.72 0.18
N SER A 77 -8.32 8.99 -0.63
CA SER A 77 -9.15 7.89 -0.13
C SER A 77 -8.26 6.78 0.43
N TRP A 78 -8.78 5.99 1.37
CA TRP A 78 -8.00 4.91 1.97
C TRP A 78 -8.85 3.71 2.35
N ILE A 79 -8.19 2.57 2.48
CA ILE A 79 -8.74 1.31 3.02
C ILE A 79 -7.90 0.90 4.22
N SER A 80 -8.59 0.61 5.32
CA SER A 80 -8.04 0.04 6.56
C SER A 80 -8.43 -1.42 6.71
N GLN A 81 -8.09 -1.99 7.86
CA GLN A 81 -8.57 -3.31 8.28
C GLN A 81 -10.10 -3.32 8.51
N ASN A 82 -10.70 -2.21 8.93
CA ASN A 82 -12.08 -2.16 9.39
C ASN A 82 -13.05 -1.52 8.40
N GLY A 83 -12.56 -0.77 7.41
CA GLY A 83 -13.42 -0.07 6.47
C GLY A 83 -12.68 0.66 5.36
N LYS A 84 -13.43 1.46 4.62
CA LYS A 84 -12.93 2.32 3.55
C LYS A 84 -13.49 3.73 3.69
N TYR A 85 -12.66 4.72 3.39
CA TYR A 85 -13.00 6.14 3.40
C TYR A 85 -12.82 6.74 2.01
N ASN A 86 -13.86 7.38 1.50
CA ASN A 86 -13.84 8.09 0.24
C ASN A 86 -13.61 9.59 0.50
N ALA A 87 -12.45 10.11 0.15
CA ALA A 87 -12.10 11.51 0.38
C ALA A 87 -12.93 12.49 -0.45
N SER A 88 -13.42 12.06 -1.61
CA SER A 88 -14.24 12.93 -2.50
C SER A 88 -15.64 13.17 -1.96
N THR A 89 -16.21 12.19 -1.26
CA THR A 89 -17.56 12.28 -0.67
C THR A 89 -17.54 12.53 0.83
N GLY A 90 -16.41 12.31 1.50
CA GLY A 90 -16.31 12.34 2.96
C GLY A 90 -16.96 11.13 3.65
N GLU A 91 -17.33 10.09 2.90
CA GLU A 91 -18.08 8.94 3.41
C GLU A 91 -17.16 7.82 3.86
N TYR A 92 -17.42 7.31 5.07
CA TYR A 92 -16.78 6.11 5.60
C TYR A 92 -17.74 4.92 5.59
N THR A 93 -17.29 3.79 5.05
CA THR A 93 -18.05 2.53 5.00
C THR A 93 -17.29 1.44 5.75
N ALA A 94 -17.84 0.99 6.87
CA ALA A 94 -17.28 -0.13 7.63
C ALA A 94 -17.48 -1.47 6.90
N PHE A 95 -16.49 -2.36 6.99
CA PHE A 95 -16.62 -3.71 6.45
C PHE A 95 -17.50 -4.60 7.34
N LYS A 96 -18.24 -5.52 6.71
CA LYS A 96 -18.99 -6.55 7.45
C LYS A 96 -18.01 -7.43 8.21
N GLY A 97 -18.20 -7.53 9.54
CA GLY A 97 -17.33 -8.32 10.41
C GLY A 97 -16.03 -7.62 10.84
N ALA A 98 -15.94 -6.30 10.66
CA ALA A 98 -14.85 -5.51 11.23
C ALA A 98 -14.75 -5.73 12.75
N LYS A 99 -13.52 -5.95 13.24
CA LYS A 99 -13.27 -6.23 14.66
C LYS A 99 -13.09 -4.97 15.51
N GLY A 100 -12.97 -3.82 14.87
CA GLY A 100 -12.75 -2.53 15.49
C GLY A 100 -13.48 -1.41 14.76
N LYS A 101 -13.32 -0.19 15.27
CA LYS A 101 -13.81 1.04 14.66
C LYS A 101 -12.59 1.91 14.32
N ASP A 102 -12.54 2.41 13.10
CA ASP A 102 -11.48 3.33 12.67
C ASP A 102 -11.71 4.72 13.28
N ASP A 103 -10.64 5.34 13.73
CA ASP A 103 -10.59 6.78 13.97
C ASP A 103 -10.31 7.47 12.63
N ILE A 104 -11.35 8.07 12.06
CA ILE A 104 -11.29 8.67 10.73
C ILE A 104 -10.30 9.84 10.70
N ASP A 105 -10.25 10.65 11.76
CA ASP A 105 -9.37 11.81 11.85
C ASP A 105 -7.91 11.37 11.96
N GLU A 106 -7.62 10.36 12.77
CA GLU A 106 -6.29 9.77 12.89
C GLU A 106 -5.81 9.20 11.55
N LEU A 107 -6.67 8.41 10.87
CA LEU A 107 -6.29 7.80 9.58
C LEU A 107 -6.18 8.82 8.45
N ASN A 108 -6.99 9.88 8.44
CA ASN A 108 -6.83 11.01 7.53
C ASN A 108 -5.50 11.75 7.75
N ASN A 109 -5.11 11.98 9.00
CA ASN A 109 -3.83 12.56 9.34
C ASN A 109 -2.67 11.65 8.91
N ARG A 110 -2.77 10.34 9.14
CA ARG A 110 -1.79 9.36 8.67
C ARG A 110 -1.66 9.38 7.14
N CYS A 111 -2.78 9.42 6.42
CA CYS A 111 -2.80 9.53 4.96
C CYS A 111 -2.08 10.81 4.50
N ASN A 112 -2.42 11.97 5.05
CA ASN A 112 -1.80 13.25 4.72
C ASN A 112 -0.29 13.28 5.02
N ASN A 113 0.12 12.67 6.12
CA ASN A 113 1.54 12.56 6.48
C ASN A 113 2.33 11.73 5.46
N LEU A 114 1.77 10.63 4.95
CA LEU A 114 2.42 9.83 3.89
C LEU A 114 2.70 10.69 2.65
N PHE A 115 1.73 11.49 2.19
CA PHE A 115 1.94 12.40 1.06
C PHE A 115 2.98 13.49 1.36
N THR A 116 2.92 14.06 2.56
CA THR A 116 3.86 15.11 2.96
C THR A 116 5.28 14.57 3.02
N VAL A 117 5.49 13.42 3.64
CA VAL A 117 6.82 12.77 3.74
C VAL A 117 7.33 12.40 2.35
N SER A 118 6.48 11.79 1.49
CA SER A 118 6.87 11.44 0.12
C SER A 118 7.33 12.68 -0.67
N ARG A 119 6.60 13.78 -0.55
CA ARG A 119 6.99 15.05 -1.19
C ARG A 119 8.32 15.56 -0.63
N MET A 120 8.50 15.57 0.68
CA MET A 120 9.74 16.03 1.30
C MET A 120 10.96 15.18 0.87
N ILE A 121 10.79 13.86 0.73
CA ILE A 121 11.84 12.97 0.22
C ILE A 121 12.25 13.36 -1.20
N LEU A 122 11.28 13.65 -2.07
CA LEU A 122 11.52 14.04 -3.46
C LEU A 122 12.13 15.44 -3.56
N ASP A 123 11.54 16.42 -2.86
CA ASP A 123 11.97 17.83 -2.90
C ASP A 123 13.39 18.02 -2.36
N ASN A 124 13.81 17.20 -1.40
CA ASN A 124 15.16 17.28 -0.79
C ASN A 124 16.13 16.24 -1.34
N ASN A 125 15.74 15.49 -2.37
CA ASN A 125 16.57 14.44 -2.99
C ASN A 125 17.21 13.47 -1.96
N VAL A 126 16.46 13.08 -0.94
CA VAL A 126 16.94 12.32 0.23
C VAL A 126 17.63 11.01 -0.17
N TYR A 127 17.15 10.36 -1.23
CA TYR A 127 17.75 9.11 -1.69
C TYR A 127 19.16 9.31 -2.27
N ALA A 128 19.43 10.40 -2.99
CA ALA A 128 20.77 10.70 -3.47
C ALA A 128 21.72 11.03 -2.30
N GLU A 129 21.25 11.71 -1.28
CA GLU A 129 22.03 11.99 -0.08
C GLU A 129 22.30 10.71 0.73
N ALA A 130 21.30 9.82 0.88
CA ALA A 130 21.43 8.60 1.67
C ALA A 130 22.28 7.51 0.99
N PHE A 131 22.23 7.39 -0.34
CA PHE A 131 22.87 6.30 -1.10
C PHE A 131 24.01 6.77 -2.02
N GLY A 132 24.27 8.08 -2.06
CA GLY A 132 25.18 8.70 -3.02
C GLY A 132 24.58 8.78 -4.43
N ASP A 133 25.15 9.65 -5.26
CA ASP A 133 24.80 9.73 -6.70
C ASP A 133 25.29 8.46 -7.40
N THR A 134 24.49 7.39 -7.33
CA THR A 134 24.67 6.25 -8.22
C THR A 134 24.19 6.66 -9.60
N HIS A 135 25.02 7.44 -10.32
CA HIS A 135 24.89 7.52 -11.77
C HIS A 135 25.10 6.10 -12.31
N VAL A 136 23.99 5.40 -12.54
CA VAL A 136 24.00 4.21 -13.37
C VAL A 136 24.34 4.72 -14.76
N THR A 137 25.64 4.83 -15.04
CA THR A 137 26.13 4.98 -16.40
C THR A 137 25.80 3.67 -17.11
N GLY A 138 24.61 3.62 -17.71
CA GLY A 138 24.27 2.56 -18.65
C GLY A 138 25.30 2.56 -19.76
N LYS A 139 26.11 1.50 -19.83
CA LYS A 139 26.84 1.09 -21.02
C LYS A 139 25.99 0.09 -21.79
#